data_edc93e597b8b898911ac1537008e2cae
#
_entry.id   edc93e597b8b898911ac1537008e2cae
#
_cell.length_a   1.000
_cell.length_b   1.000
_cell.length_c   1.000
_cell.angle_alpha   90.00
_cell.angle_beta   90.00
_cell.angle_gamma   90.00
#
_symmetry.space_group_name_H-M   'P 1'
#
loop_
_entity.id
_entity.type
_entity.pdbx_description
1 polymer ?
#
loop_
_entity_poly.entity_id
_entity_poly.type
_entity_poly.pdbx_seq_one_letter_code
_entity_poly.pdbx_strand_id
1 'polypeptide(L)'
;MRCEHDYHERNRYDCPPRTGDCHSGHSRRYDSDIEIHSPCGISVTDETKDNGRIKSLLVDKSIAADVREKLLESELLNLEYKPQEFERKIALPITSEAALMNLDWFSEDTHSIASLPLSQNIGKGTPAQAIAAEIAQLFDDEAVAITDDMKELLPTKWDLFGDLAVIPKESLNSPEWNAVMKSKSGFEARVWEIICRNIKVNRLARQAEIATDNLRSSQVTMIYGDSGEVEFIDHGVKFYLDVTKVMFSSGNVTERHRIGDIDMTGECIVDAFAGIGYYTLPMLVRSNAKQVYACELNPNSIQALTRGAELNKVTDRLTILHGDNQETLPKLRNVADRVHLGILPSSEPTWRLAVDCLKNSGGILHLHMNLNDSEIDSFTKYCIDVISDYALQHCDFSSVSLLHVEKVKWYAPHIRHVVLDLRIE
;
A
#
# COMPACT_ATOMS: atom_id res chain seq x y z
N MET A 1 -9.06 6.40 -51.48
CA MET A 1 -10.22 6.99 -50.80
C MET A 1 -9.85 6.97 -49.32
N ARG A 2 -9.69 8.17 -48.76
CA ARG A 2 -9.34 8.37 -47.37
C ARG A 2 -10.55 8.08 -46.49
N CYS A 3 -10.37 7.40 -45.38
CA CYS A 3 -11.19 7.51 -44.17
C CYS A 3 -10.21 7.59 -43.00
N GLU A 4 -9.85 8.84 -42.70
CA GLU A 4 -9.34 9.23 -41.39
C GLU A 4 -10.53 9.17 -40.43
N HIS A 5 -10.43 8.39 -39.37
CA HIS A 5 -11.32 8.50 -38.23
C HIS A 5 -10.50 8.92 -37.02
N ASP A 6 -10.75 10.17 -36.65
CA ASP A 6 -10.33 10.82 -35.43
C ASP A 6 -10.67 9.96 -34.19
N TYR A 7 -9.64 9.59 -33.45
CA TYR A 7 -9.70 9.07 -32.10
C TYR A 7 -8.91 9.98 -31.15
N HIS A 8 -9.35 11.23 -31.07
CA HIS A 8 -8.97 12.12 -29.97
C HIS A 8 -10.26 12.74 -29.42
N GLU A 9 -10.47 12.57 -28.13
CA GLU A 9 -11.44 13.19 -27.23
C GLU A 9 -12.44 12.23 -26.58
N ARG A 10 -11.97 11.55 -25.53
CA ARG A 10 -12.81 11.23 -24.35
C ARG A 10 -11.93 10.84 -23.15
N ASN A 11 -11.25 11.81 -22.57
CA ASN A 11 -10.75 11.74 -21.19
C ASN A 11 -10.66 13.15 -20.62
N ARG A 12 -11.82 13.78 -20.37
CA ARG A 12 -11.94 14.91 -19.46
C ARG A 12 -13.14 14.63 -18.56
N TYR A 13 -12.85 14.23 -17.34
CA TYR A 13 -13.82 14.38 -16.27
C TYR A 13 -13.79 15.85 -15.84
N ASP A 14 -14.66 16.65 -16.43
CA ASP A 14 -14.95 18.02 -16.00
C ASP A 14 -15.81 17.94 -14.73
N CYS A 15 -15.26 18.43 -13.62
CA CYS A 15 -16.07 18.81 -12.47
C CYS A 15 -16.84 20.09 -12.82
N PRO A 16 -18.15 20.18 -12.55
CA PRO A 16 -18.91 21.40 -12.79
C PRO A 16 -18.51 22.51 -11.81
N PRO A 17 -18.50 23.78 -12.25
CA PRO A 17 -18.18 24.90 -11.40
C PRO A 17 -19.35 25.17 -10.41
N ARG A 18 -19.02 25.34 -9.15
CA ARG A 18 -19.95 25.87 -8.15
C ARG A 18 -20.11 27.39 -8.42
N THR A 19 -21.22 27.76 -8.99
CA THR A 19 -21.73 29.13 -8.92
C THR A 19 -22.63 29.24 -7.70
N GLY A 20 -22.41 30.26 -6.90
CA GLY A 20 -23.29 30.60 -5.80
C GLY A 20 -22.77 31.77 -5.01
N ASP A 21 -22.99 32.96 -5.57
CA ASP A 21 -22.97 34.22 -4.82
C ASP A 21 -23.96 34.16 -3.67
N CYS A 22 -23.53 34.55 -2.49
CA CYS A 22 -24.44 35.01 -1.45
C CYS A 22 -23.91 36.26 -0.77
N HIS A 23 -24.66 37.30 -0.97
CA HIS A 23 -24.52 38.60 -0.36
C HIS A 23 -24.74 38.60 1.16
N SER A 24 -23.95 39.44 1.78
CA SER A 24 -24.20 40.43 2.86
C SER A 24 -25.19 40.11 4.01
N GLY A 25 -24.64 40.29 5.18
CA GLY A 25 -25.32 41.12 6.21
C GLY A 25 -25.97 40.35 7.35
N HIS A 26 -25.43 40.44 8.46
CA HIS A 26 -25.93 41.08 9.67
C HIS A 26 -25.25 40.55 10.92
N SER A 27 -24.51 41.45 11.55
CA SER A 27 -24.05 41.34 12.93
C SER A 27 -25.23 41.12 13.87
N ARG A 28 -25.19 40.06 14.68
CA ARG A 28 -25.85 40.04 15.98
C ARG A 28 -24.87 39.49 17.00
N ARG A 29 -24.51 40.37 17.92
CA ARG A 29 -23.93 40.00 19.21
C ARG A 29 -24.98 39.17 19.95
N TYR A 30 -24.59 38.07 20.51
CA TYR A 30 -25.23 37.46 21.68
C TYR A 30 -24.15 37.21 22.71
N ASP A 31 -24.37 37.86 23.85
CA ASP A 31 -23.66 37.68 25.11
C ASP A 31 -23.95 36.31 25.71
N SER A 32 -22.95 35.88 26.47
CA SER A 32 -22.96 35.15 27.73
C SER A 32 -23.57 33.73 27.80
N ASP A 33 -22.75 32.89 28.39
CA ASP A 33 -23.12 31.79 29.30
C ASP A 33 -23.91 30.62 28.70
N ILE A 34 -23.19 29.74 28.01
CA ILE A 34 -23.57 28.35 27.94
C ILE A 34 -22.46 27.52 28.61
N GLU A 35 -22.74 27.15 29.87
CA GLU A 35 -22.05 26.02 30.51
C GLU A 35 -22.22 24.81 29.60
N ILE A 36 -21.11 24.38 29.01
CA ILE A 36 -21.04 23.09 28.32
C ILE A 36 -21.07 22.01 29.39
N HIS A 37 -22.25 21.55 29.71
CA HIS A 37 -22.41 20.27 30.38
C HIS A 37 -21.82 19.18 29.48
N SER A 38 -20.67 18.67 29.90
CA SER A 38 -20.12 17.40 29.45
C SER A 38 -21.25 16.35 29.50
N PRO A 39 -21.57 15.66 28.41
CA PRO A 39 -22.51 14.57 28.50
C PRO A 39 -21.84 13.43 29.27
N CYS A 40 -22.45 13.18 30.42
CA CYS A 40 -22.51 11.94 31.15
C CYS A 40 -21.19 11.16 31.21
N GLY A 41 -20.46 11.35 32.30
CA GLY A 41 -19.54 10.34 32.78
C GLY A 41 -20.29 9.02 32.97
N ILE A 42 -20.16 8.15 31.99
CA ILE A 42 -20.33 6.73 32.22
C ILE A 42 -19.10 6.36 33.06
N SER A 43 -19.29 6.25 34.38
CA SER A 43 -18.34 5.51 35.20
C SER A 43 -18.33 4.10 34.62
N VAL A 44 -17.27 3.75 33.88
CA VAL A 44 -16.99 2.38 33.52
C VAL A 44 -16.86 1.65 34.83
N THR A 45 -17.92 0.97 35.27
CA THR A 45 -17.86 0.04 36.38
C THR A 45 -16.85 -1.02 35.96
N ASP A 46 -15.95 -1.34 36.85
CA ASP A 46 -14.75 -2.18 36.65
C ASP A 46 -15.10 -3.68 36.42
N GLU A 47 -16.10 -3.96 35.56
CA GLU A 47 -16.56 -5.31 35.20
C GLU A 47 -15.52 -6.10 34.39
N THR A 48 -14.47 -5.43 33.91
CA THR A 48 -13.41 -6.04 33.09
C THR A 48 -12.26 -6.62 33.89
N LYS A 49 -12.20 -6.36 35.21
CA LYS A 49 -11.14 -6.85 36.08
C LYS A 49 -11.68 -7.76 37.18
N ASP A 50 -11.25 -8.97 37.18
CA ASP A 50 -11.47 -9.93 38.27
C ASP A 50 -10.10 -10.22 38.96
N ASN A 51 -9.91 -9.69 40.19
CA ASN A 51 -8.67 -9.85 40.96
C ASN A 51 -7.37 -9.52 40.20
N GLY A 52 -7.37 -8.45 39.38
CA GLY A 52 -6.20 -8.05 38.56
C GLY A 52 -6.03 -8.88 37.29
N ARG A 53 -6.99 -9.74 36.95
CA ARG A 53 -7.06 -10.50 35.70
C ARG A 53 -7.99 -9.78 34.72
N ILE A 54 -7.67 -9.87 33.44
CA ILE A 54 -8.40 -9.20 32.36
C ILE A 54 -9.21 -10.21 31.58
N LYS A 55 -10.50 -9.94 31.40
CA LYS A 55 -11.37 -10.76 30.55
C LYS A 55 -10.84 -10.74 29.11
N SER A 56 -10.68 -11.90 28.53
CA SER A 56 -10.06 -12.09 27.24
C SER A 56 -10.76 -13.17 26.43
N LEU A 57 -10.94 -12.90 25.16
CA LEU A 57 -11.43 -13.87 24.18
C LEU A 57 -10.24 -14.75 23.72
N LEU A 58 -10.35 -16.07 23.91
CA LEU A 58 -9.35 -17.03 23.45
C LEU A 58 -9.71 -17.54 22.07
N VAL A 59 -8.84 -17.31 21.11
CA VAL A 59 -9.02 -17.67 19.70
C VAL A 59 -7.83 -18.45 19.16
N ASP A 60 -8.06 -19.28 18.17
CA ASP A 60 -6.97 -19.99 17.50
C ASP A 60 -6.06 -19.01 16.76
N LYS A 61 -4.75 -19.31 16.70
CA LYS A 61 -3.76 -18.43 16.06
C LYS A 61 -4.08 -18.10 14.61
N SER A 62 -4.69 -19.04 13.89
CA SER A 62 -5.05 -18.87 12.47
C SER A 62 -6.10 -17.80 12.21
N ILE A 63 -6.98 -17.52 13.17
CA ILE A 63 -8.08 -16.55 13.05
C ILE A 63 -7.90 -15.33 13.95
N ALA A 64 -6.84 -15.28 14.75
CA ALA A 64 -6.65 -14.24 15.76
C ALA A 64 -6.55 -12.82 15.17
N ALA A 65 -5.99 -12.66 13.97
CA ALA A 65 -5.91 -11.38 13.28
C ALA A 65 -7.29 -10.87 12.88
N ASP A 66 -8.10 -11.73 12.24
CA ASP A 66 -9.45 -11.39 11.78
C ASP A 66 -10.40 -11.08 12.95
N VAL A 67 -10.31 -11.89 14.02
CA VAL A 67 -11.12 -11.67 15.23
C VAL A 67 -10.71 -10.39 15.94
N ARG A 68 -9.41 -10.08 15.97
CA ARG A 68 -8.92 -8.83 16.54
C ARG A 68 -9.44 -7.60 15.78
N GLU A 69 -9.49 -7.67 14.45
CA GLU A 69 -10.03 -6.60 13.61
C GLU A 69 -11.53 -6.40 13.88
N LYS A 70 -12.32 -7.46 13.94
CA LYS A 70 -13.76 -7.41 14.31
C LYS A 70 -14.01 -6.83 15.70
N LEU A 71 -13.18 -7.18 16.70
CA LEU A 71 -13.25 -6.60 18.03
C LEU A 71 -12.90 -5.11 18.04
N LEU A 72 -11.98 -4.69 17.18
CA LEU A 72 -11.60 -3.28 17.04
C LEU A 72 -12.73 -2.47 16.39
N GLU A 73 -13.34 -2.98 15.31
CA GLU A 73 -14.47 -2.37 14.62
C GLU A 73 -15.71 -2.24 15.53
N SER A 74 -15.90 -3.20 16.43
CA SER A 74 -16.99 -3.21 17.41
C SER A 74 -16.67 -2.45 18.69
N GLU A 75 -15.51 -1.80 18.81
CA GLU A 75 -15.00 -1.10 20.01
C GLU A 75 -14.92 -2.01 21.26
N LEU A 76 -14.84 -3.31 21.07
CA LEU A 76 -14.76 -4.30 22.14
C LEU A 76 -13.34 -4.79 22.47
N LEU A 77 -12.33 -4.39 21.70
CA LEU A 77 -10.94 -4.70 22.03
C LEU A 77 -10.44 -3.74 23.13
N ASN A 78 -9.99 -4.30 24.26
CA ASN A 78 -9.41 -3.50 25.32
C ASN A 78 -7.93 -3.16 24.99
N LEU A 79 -7.69 -1.94 24.50
CA LEU A 79 -6.39 -1.46 24.07
C LEU A 79 -5.41 -1.18 25.22
N GLU A 80 -5.85 -1.21 26.47
CA GLU A 80 -4.98 -1.04 27.65
C GLU A 80 -4.08 -2.26 27.89
N TYR A 81 -4.41 -3.41 27.29
CA TYR A 81 -3.69 -4.66 27.47
C TYR A 81 -3.23 -5.24 26.14
N LYS A 82 -2.10 -5.98 26.18
CA LYS A 82 -1.54 -6.63 24.99
C LYS A 82 -2.18 -7.99 24.78
N PRO A 83 -2.54 -8.34 23.52
CA PRO A 83 -2.79 -9.74 23.20
C PRO A 83 -1.60 -10.62 23.59
N GLN A 84 -1.85 -11.78 24.16
CA GLN A 84 -0.83 -12.72 24.60
C GLN A 84 -1.17 -14.15 24.18
N GLU A 85 -0.14 -14.96 23.97
CA GLU A 85 -0.34 -16.40 23.76
C GLU A 85 -0.66 -17.09 25.09
N PHE A 86 -1.71 -17.90 25.08
CA PHE A 86 -2.13 -18.72 26.23
C PHE A 86 -2.58 -20.10 25.73
N GLU A 87 -1.96 -21.17 26.18
CA GLU A 87 -2.33 -22.56 25.85
C GLU A 87 -2.55 -22.84 24.36
N ARG A 88 -1.64 -22.34 23.48
CA ARG A 88 -1.70 -22.44 22.02
C ARG A 88 -2.75 -21.55 21.33
N LYS A 89 -3.55 -20.79 22.08
CA LYS A 89 -4.48 -19.78 21.58
C LYS A 89 -3.92 -18.37 21.79
N ILE A 90 -4.53 -17.39 21.16
CA ILE A 90 -4.28 -15.97 21.42
C ILE A 90 -5.39 -15.44 22.31
N ALA A 91 -5.02 -14.86 23.44
CA ALA A 91 -5.91 -14.14 24.35
C ALA A 91 -6.02 -12.68 23.86
N LEU A 92 -7.19 -12.29 23.38
CA LEU A 92 -7.53 -10.93 22.97
C LEU A 92 -8.28 -10.25 24.12
N PRO A 93 -7.73 -9.18 24.75
CA PRO A 93 -8.40 -8.50 25.86
C PRO A 93 -9.69 -7.81 25.37
N ILE A 94 -10.77 -7.95 26.13
CA ILE A 94 -12.08 -7.38 25.76
C ILE A 94 -12.56 -6.36 26.79
N THR A 95 -13.35 -5.38 26.32
CA THR A 95 -13.95 -4.31 27.16
C THR A 95 -15.26 -4.74 27.79
N SER A 96 -16.02 -5.66 27.18
CA SER A 96 -17.31 -6.15 27.69
C SER A 96 -17.63 -7.55 27.18
N GLU A 97 -17.82 -8.48 28.10
CA GLU A 97 -18.28 -9.84 27.80
C GLU A 97 -19.75 -9.86 27.32
N ALA A 98 -20.62 -9.10 27.99
CA ALA A 98 -22.03 -9.03 27.63
C ALA A 98 -22.26 -8.43 26.22
N ALA A 99 -21.44 -7.43 25.82
CA ALA A 99 -21.52 -6.86 24.48
C ALA A 99 -20.99 -7.83 23.42
N LEU A 100 -19.94 -8.60 23.73
CA LEU A 100 -19.37 -9.63 22.85
C LEU A 100 -20.40 -10.72 22.52
N MET A 101 -21.17 -11.17 23.52
CA MET A 101 -22.20 -12.21 23.35
C MET A 101 -23.35 -11.80 22.41
N ASN A 102 -23.52 -10.51 22.13
CA ASN A 102 -24.55 -9.98 21.23
C ASN A 102 -24.09 -9.85 19.78
N LEU A 103 -22.84 -10.26 19.48
CA LEU A 103 -22.31 -10.17 18.11
C LEU A 103 -22.66 -11.40 17.28
N ASP A 104 -23.16 -11.22 16.08
CA ASP A 104 -23.59 -12.30 15.18
C ASP A 104 -22.50 -13.34 14.85
N TRP A 105 -21.23 -12.94 14.92
CA TRP A 105 -20.09 -13.81 14.63
C TRP A 105 -19.53 -14.52 15.87
N PHE A 106 -19.98 -14.17 17.09
CA PHE A 106 -19.54 -14.81 18.33
C PHE A 106 -20.37 -16.08 18.59
N SER A 107 -19.70 -17.15 19.00
CA SER A 107 -20.34 -18.39 19.43
C SER A 107 -19.52 -19.01 20.55
N GLU A 108 -20.16 -19.41 21.64
CA GLU A 108 -19.55 -20.09 22.76
C GLU A 108 -19.01 -21.49 22.39
N ASP A 109 -19.53 -22.09 21.32
CA ASP A 109 -19.05 -23.40 20.82
C ASP A 109 -17.64 -23.30 20.18
N THR A 110 -17.31 -22.13 19.62
CA THR A 110 -16.05 -21.89 18.87
C THR A 110 -15.08 -20.97 19.60
N HIS A 111 -15.58 -20.18 20.55
CA HIS A 111 -14.82 -19.18 21.28
C HIS A 111 -14.94 -19.41 22.78
N SER A 112 -13.90 -19.14 23.53
CA SER A 112 -13.93 -19.22 25.00
C SER A 112 -13.43 -17.92 25.61
N ILE A 113 -14.08 -17.51 26.73
CA ILE A 113 -13.68 -16.33 27.48
C ILE A 113 -12.98 -16.79 28.76
N ALA A 114 -11.85 -16.15 29.07
CA ALA A 114 -11.09 -16.43 30.29
C ALA A 114 -10.58 -15.12 30.93
N SER A 115 -10.49 -15.10 32.24
CA SER A 115 -9.83 -14.02 32.99
C SER A 115 -8.35 -14.37 33.16
N LEU A 116 -7.46 -13.59 32.50
CA LEU A 116 -6.03 -13.89 32.43
C LEU A 116 -5.16 -12.71 32.94
N PRO A 117 -3.99 -12.98 33.50
CA PRO A 117 -3.04 -11.95 33.92
C PRO A 117 -2.33 -11.39 32.69
N LEU A 118 -2.98 -10.51 31.96
CA LEU A 118 -2.38 -9.89 30.78
C LEU A 118 -1.45 -8.74 31.17
N SER A 119 -0.38 -8.57 30.38
CA SER A 119 0.51 -7.41 30.52
C SER A 119 -0.23 -6.16 30.04
N GLN A 120 -0.20 -5.11 30.86
CA GLN A 120 -0.70 -3.82 30.41
C GLN A 120 0.02 -3.40 29.14
N ASN A 121 -0.74 -2.88 28.24
CA ASN A 121 -0.21 -2.12 27.13
C ASN A 121 0.22 -0.75 27.70
N ILE A 122 1.27 -0.75 28.55
CA ILE A 122 1.91 0.48 28.97
C ILE A 122 2.45 1.04 27.67
N GLY A 123 1.63 1.87 27.04
CA GLY A 123 1.96 2.47 25.78
C GLY A 123 3.27 3.20 25.95
N LYS A 124 4.37 2.59 25.48
CA LYS A 124 5.40 3.42 24.88
C LYS A 124 4.63 4.11 23.76
N GLY A 125 4.38 5.41 23.93
CA GLY A 125 3.64 6.20 22.96
C GLY A 125 4.07 5.83 21.55
N THR A 126 3.16 5.90 20.59
CA THR A 126 3.54 5.59 19.19
C THR A 126 4.82 6.36 18.86
N PRO A 127 5.67 5.87 17.95
CA PRO A 127 6.85 6.63 17.52
C PRO A 127 6.50 8.09 17.16
N ALA A 128 5.33 8.34 16.57
CA ALA A 128 4.85 9.69 16.28
C ALA A 128 4.63 10.54 17.55
N GLN A 129 4.06 9.96 18.60
CA GLN A 129 3.89 10.66 19.88
C GLN A 129 5.24 10.93 20.56
N ALA A 130 6.19 10.01 20.48
CA ALA A 130 7.53 10.19 20.99
C ALA A 130 8.28 11.31 20.23
N ILE A 131 8.16 11.32 18.89
CA ILE A 131 8.71 12.40 18.05
C ILE A 131 8.12 13.74 18.47
N ALA A 132 6.80 13.85 18.64
CA ALA A 132 6.15 15.09 19.02
C ALA A 132 6.61 15.59 20.39
N ALA A 133 6.71 14.70 21.38
CA ALA A 133 7.16 15.04 22.72
C ALA A 133 8.64 15.52 22.76
N GLU A 134 9.53 14.79 22.09
CA GLU A 134 10.95 15.14 22.07
C GLU A 134 11.24 16.41 21.25
N ILE A 135 10.50 16.64 20.17
CA ILE A 135 10.59 17.90 19.42
C ILE A 135 10.08 19.07 20.27
N ALA A 136 8.95 18.92 20.98
CA ALA A 136 8.47 19.96 21.88
C ALA A 136 9.52 20.30 22.96
N GLN A 137 10.15 19.28 23.56
CA GLN A 137 11.21 19.47 24.52
C GLN A 137 12.43 20.19 23.89
N LEU A 138 12.84 19.85 22.69
CA LEU A 138 13.92 20.53 21.97
C LEU A 138 13.61 22.02 21.76
N PHE A 139 12.37 22.35 21.43
CA PHE A 139 11.94 23.74 21.25
C PHE A 139 11.97 24.52 22.57
N ASP A 140 11.53 23.92 23.68
CA ASP A 140 11.60 24.51 25.01
C ASP A 140 13.04 24.73 25.45
N ASP A 141 13.91 23.73 25.27
CA ASP A 141 15.35 23.83 25.65
C ASP A 141 16.08 24.94 24.88
N GLU A 142 15.67 25.18 23.65
CA GLU A 142 16.24 26.20 22.78
C GLU A 142 15.53 27.56 22.89
N ALA A 143 14.52 27.69 23.72
CA ALA A 143 13.67 28.87 23.86
C ALA A 143 13.09 29.33 22.48
N VAL A 144 12.65 28.40 21.65
CA VAL A 144 11.99 28.61 20.37
C VAL A 144 10.52 28.27 20.51
N ALA A 145 9.63 29.09 19.98
CA ALA A 145 8.20 28.80 20.01
C ALA A 145 7.84 27.80 18.92
N ILE A 146 7.06 26.78 19.27
CA ILE A 146 6.41 25.87 18.32
C ILE A 146 4.91 26.17 18.28
N THR A 147 4.37 26.50 17.10
CA THR A 147 2.94 26.76 16.91
C THR A 147 2.15 25.45 16.75
N ASP A 148 0.82 25.52 16.92
CA ASP A 148 -0.02 24.34 16.71
C ASP A 148 -0.01 23.90 15.24
N ASP A 149 -0.01 24.83 14.29
CA ASP A 149 0.18 24.54 12.86
C ASP A 149 1.49 23.78 12.58
N MET A 150 2.58 24.14 13.27
CA MET A 150 3.83 23.40 13.15
C MET A 150 3.73 21.99 13.72
N LYS A 151 2.99 21.80 14.82
CA LYS A 151 2.78 20.45 15.41
C LYS A 151 1.98 19.54 14.49
N GLU A 152 0.97 20.07 13.79
CA GLU A 152 0.19 19.30 12.80
C GLU A 152 1.02 18.77 11.64
N LEU A 153 2.14 19.42 11.32
CA LEU A 153 3.07 19.00 10.29
C LEU A 153 4.13 17.99 10.77
N LEU A 154 4.08 17.53 12.01
CA LEU A 154 4.95 16.44 12.46
C LEU A 154 4.57 15.13 11.78
N PRO A 155 5.55 14.26 11.43
CA PRO A 155 5.26 13.02 10.72
C PRO A 155 4.50 12.04 11.62
N THR A 156 3.31 11.62 11.19
CA THR A 156 2.48 10.60 11.85
C THR A 156 2.51 9.26 11.14
N LYS A 157 2.99 9.24 9.88
CA LYS A 157 3.14 8.06 9.02
C LYS A 157 4.39 8.20 8.15
N TRP A 158 4.94 7.09 7.69
CA TRP A 158 6.12 7.03 6.81
C TRP A 158 6.21 5.67 6.14
N ASP A 159 6.89 5.60 5.01
CA ASP A 159 7.29 4.35 4.39
C ASP A 159 8.71 3.98 4.84
N LEU A 160 8.95 2.70 5.14
CA LEU A 160 10.26 2.19 5.61
C LEU A 160 10.94 1.35 4.54
N PHE A 161 12.23 1.65 4.29
CA PHE A 161 13.10 0.93 3.38
C PHE A 161 14.45 0.65 4.06
N GLY A 162 14.55 -0.50 4.72
CA GLY A 162 15.74 -0.81 5.50
C GLY A 162 16.00 0.25 6.58
N ASP A 163 17.09 0.99 6.45
CA ASP A 163 17.51 2.05 7.36
C ASP A 163 17.11 3.48 6.91
N LEU A 164 16.25 3.60 5.90
CA LEU A 164 15.72 4.86 5.39
C LEU A 164 14.21 4.93 5.57
N ALA A 165 13.71 6.08 6.06
CA ALA A 165 12.28 6.38 6.06
C ALA A 165 11.95 7.52 5.09
N VAL A 166 10.83 7.37 4.38
CA VAL A 166 10.26 8.41 3.52
C VAL A 166 9.03 8.98 4.21
N ILE A 167 9.13 10.25 4.64
CA ILE A 167 8.03 10.98 5.28
C ILE A 167 7.16 11.70 4.24
N PRO A 168 5.89 12.02 4.57
CA PRO A 168 5.00 12.74 3.69
C PRO A 168 5.55 14.11 3.25
N LYS A 169 5.09 14.60 2.11
CA LYS A 169 5.49 15.87 1.50
C LYS A 169 5.31 17.07 2.44
N GLU A 170 4.23 17.07 3.21
CA GLU A 170 3.87 18.16 4.11
C GLU A 170 4.68 18.15 5.42
N SER A 171 5.30 17.03 5.77
CA SER A 171 5.98 16.87 7.06
C SER A 171 7.14 17.86 7.23
N LEU A 172 7.06 18.70 8.27
CA LEU A 172 8.03 19.74 8.61
C LEU A 172 8.37 20.66 7.40
N ASN A 173 7.40 20.90 6.53
CA ASN A 173 7.59 21.58 5.24
C ASN A 173 6.69 22.83 5.14
N SER A 174 6.94 23.82 5.98
CA SER A 174 6.32 25.14 5.90
C SER A 174 7.38 26.24 5.96
N PRO A 175 7.02 27.49 5.61
CA PRO A 175 7.94 28.63 5.79
C PRO A 175 8.42 28.76 7.23
N GLU A 176 7.58 28.52 8.23
CA GLU A 176 7.88 28.58 9.67
C GLU A 176 8.89 27.49 10.04
N TRP A 177 8.64 26.22 9.62
CA TRP A 177 9.59 25.13 9.83
C TRP A 177 10.94 25.44 9.19
N ASN A 178 10.96 25.92 7.95
CA ASN A 178 12.18 26.25 7.23
C ASN A 178 12.94 27.40 7.91
N ALA A 179 12.24 28.39 8.46
CA ALA A 179 12.85 29.50 9.21
C ALA A 179 13.48 29.02 10.51
N VAL A 180 12.77 28.19 11.29
CA VAL A 180 13.24 27.66 12.56
C VAL A 180 14.43 26.74 12.37
N MET A 181 14.37 25.80 11.41
CA MET A 181 15.48 24.88 11.08
C MET A 181 16.79 25.63 10.82
N LYS A 182 16.71 26.80 10.18
CA LYS A 182 17.88 27.64 9.83
C LYS A 182 18.25 28.64 10.91
N SER A 183 17.44 28.82 11.95
CA SER A 183 17.61 29.90 12.96
C SER A 183 18.83 29.69 13.85
N LYS A 184 19.23 28.45 14.09
CA LYS A 184 20.34 28.07 14.96
C LYS A 184 21.20 26.99 14.35
N SER A 185 22.51 27.08 14.54
CA SER A 185 23.46 26.06 14.06
C SER A 185 23.16 24.71 14.70
N GLY A 186 23.03 23.67 13.87
CA GLY A 186 22.78 22.30 14.30
C GLY A 186 21.34 21.98 14.74
N PHE A 187 20.42 22.96 14.77
CA PHE A 187 19.04 22.73 15.19
C PHE A 187 18.34 21.74 14.24
N GLU A 188 18.47 21.96 12.94
CA GLU A 188 17.92 21.07 11.91
C GLU A 188 18.41 19.62 12.08
N ALA A 189 19.71 19.42 12.28
CA ALA A 189 20.28 18.08 12.47
C ALA A 189 19.66 17.36 13.68
N ARG A 190 19.48 18.08 14.80
CA ARG A 190 18.85 17.50 16.01
C ARG A 190 17.39 17.10 15.79
N VAL A 191 16.64 17.89 15.02
CA VAL A 191 15.26 17.53 14.67
C VAL A 191 15.24 16.21 13.86
N TRP A 192 16.12 16.08 12.85
CA TRP A 192 16.21 14.86 12.06
C TRP A 192 16.69 13.66 12.88
N GLU A 193 17.63 13.85 13.79
CA GLU A 193 18.12 12.82 14.71
C GLU A 193 17.01 12.30 15.65
N ILE A 194 16.16 13.21 16.18
CA ILE A 194 15.00 12.81 16.98
C ILE A 194 14.08 11.90 16.18
N ILE A 195 13.76 12.29 14.94
CA ILE A 195 12.88 11.51 14.08
C ILE A 195 13.51 10.15 13.75
N CYS A 196 14.78 10.15 13.30
CA CYS A 196 15.51 8.92 12.97
C CYS A 196 15.55 7.93 14.14
N ARG A 197 15.88 8.42 15.34
CA ARG A 197 15.98 7.59 16.54
C ARG A 197 14.64 6.93 16.90
N ASN A 198 13.55 7.69 16.84
CA ASN A 198 12.22 7.19 17.19
C ASN A 198 11.65 6.22 16.13
N ILE A 199 11.96 6.43 14.86
CA ILE A 199 11.57 5.53 13.75
C ILE A 199 12.55 4.34 13.64
N LYS A 200 13.76 4.44 14.23
CA LYS A 200 14.85 3.45 14.13
C LYS A 200 15.44 3.34 12.72
N VAL A 201 15.71 4.48 12.11
CA VAL A 201 16.39 4.60 10.82
C VAL A 201 17.62 5.49 10.95
N ASN A 202 18.47 5.50 9.92
CA ASN A 202 19.66 6.34 9.86
C ASN A 202 19.52 7.49 8.85
N ARG A 203 18.53 7.38 7.95
CA ARG A 203 18.34 8.30 6.83
C ARG A 203 16.87 8.68 6.68
N LEU A 204 16.64 9.91 6.23
CA LEU A 204 15.31 10.42 5.95
C LEU A 204 15.26 11.01 4.55
N ALA A 205 14.16 10.74 3.89
CA ALA A 205 13.76 11.40 2.66
C ALA A 205 12.34 11.93 2.81
N ARG A 206 11.96 12.89 2.00
CA ARG A 206 10.62 13.48 1.96
C ARG A 206 10.00 13.24 0.59
N GLN A 207 8.75 12.83 0.58
CA GLN A 207 7.98 12.77 -0.66
C GLN A 207 7.85 14.17 -1.28
N ALA A 208 7.84 14.22 -2.61
CA ALA A 208 7.46 15.39 -3.38
C ALA A 208 6.27 15.05 -4.29
N GLU A 209 5.90 15.95 -5.18
CA GLU A 209 4.85 15.68 -6.16
C GLU A 209 5.29 14.56 -7.10
N ILE A 210 4.32 13.74 -7.54
CA ILE A 210 4.61 12.68 -8.52
C ILE A 210 4.91 13.35 -9.85
N ALA A 211 6.03 12.98 -10.48
CA ALA A 211 6.32 13.45 -11.82
C ALA A 211 5.20 12.99 -12.79
N THR A 212 4.79 13.89 -13.67
CA THR A 212 3.78 13.60 -14.70
C THR A 212 4.40 12.95 -15.95
N ASP A 213 5.64 12.50 -15.85
CA ASP A 213 6.35 11.83 -16.94
C ASP A 213 5.90 10.36 -17.12
N ASN A 214 6.12 9.84 -18.32
CA ASN A 214 5.80 8.43 -18.63
C ASN A 214 6.73 7.43 -17.91
N LEU A 215 7.84 7.91 -17.32
CA LEU A 215 8.82 7.10 -16.61
C LEU A 215 8.45 6.86 -15.14
N ARG A 216 7.40 7.55 -14.64
CA ARG A 216 7.02 7.52 -13.21
C ARG A 216 8.21 7.80 -12.29
N SER A 217 8.97 8.84 -12.65
CA SER A 217 10.16 9.25 -11.90
C SER A 217 9.78 9.66 -10.48
N SER A 218 10.58 9.25 -9.51
CA SER A 218 10.43 9.70 -8.14
C SER A 218 10.84 11.17 -8.03
N GLN A 219 10.13 11.92 -7.21
CA GLN A 219 10.51 13.28 -6.80
C GLN A 219 10.80 13.32 -5.28
N VAL A 220 11.15 12.21 -4.71
CA VAL A 220 11.60 12.11 -3.33
C VAL A 220 12.96 12.79 -3.20
N THR A 221 13.13 13.62 -2.17
CA THR A 221 14.40 14.30 -1.86
C THR A 221 14.97 13.81 -0.53
N MET A 222 16.28 13.57 -0.48
CA MET A 222 16.96 13.30 0.78
C MET A 222 16.94 14.56 1.65
N ILE A 223 16.61 14.40 2.92
CA ILE A 223 16.62 15.48 3.93
C ILE A 223 17.59 15.22 5.06
N TYR A 224 17.97 13.95 5.27
CA TYR A 224 19.01 13.56 6.23
C TYR A 224 19.70 12.27 5.75
N GLY A 225 21.04 12.29 5.70
CA GLY A 225 21.86 11.25 5.09
C GLY A 225 22.16 11.50 3.61
N ASP A 226 23.09 10.72 3.05
CA ASP A 226 23.76 11.05 1.79
C ASP A 226 23.25 10.26 0.56
N SER A 227 22.48 9.17 0.75
CA SER A 227 22.07 8.28 -0.34
C SER A 227 20.64 7.83 -0.19
N GLY A 228 19.91 7.83 -1.32
CA GLY A 228 18.56 7.25 -1.45
C GLY A 228 18.55 5.76 -1.77
N GLU A 229 19.73 5.16 -1.96
CA GLU A 229 19.86 3.73 -2.26
C GLU A 229 19.51 2.87 -1.05
N VAL A 230 18.63 1.88 -1.26
CA VAL A 230 18.17 0.99 -0.21
C VAL A 230 18.08 -0.45 -0.69
N GLU A 231 18.40 -1.37 0.21
CA GLU A 231 18.12 -2.80 0.08
C GLU A 231 17.12 -3.17 1.19
N PHE A 232 16.07 -3.89 0.84
CA PHE A 232 15.08 -4.37 1.80
C PHE A 232 14.55 -5.75 1.41
N ILE A 233 13.93 -6.44 2.37
CA ILE A 233 13.37 -7.76 2.16
C ILE A 233 11.85 -7.66 2.33
N ASP A 234 11.10 -8.18 1.35
CA ASP A 234 9.67 -8.36 1.42
C ASP A 234 9.34 -9.81 1.05
N HIS A 235 8.64 -10.50 1.95
CA HIS A 235 8.23 -11.91 1.78
C HIS A 235 9.39 -12.85 1.33
N GLY A 236 10.60 -12.62 1.88
CA GLY A 236 11.81 -13.40 1.56
C GLY A 236 12.51 -13.01 0.25
N VAL A 237 11.98 -12.05 -0.49
CA VAL A 237 12.58 -11.50 -1.73
C VAL A 237 13.34 -10.23 -1.39
N LYS A 238 14.57 -10.12 -1.88
CA LYS A 238 15.43 -8.93 -1.73
C LYS A 238 15.16 -7.97 -2.87
N PHE A 239 14.89 -6.72 -2.52
CA PHE A 239 14.71 -5.62 -3.44
C PHE A 239 15.81 -4.57 -3.26
N TYR A 240 16.12 -3.87 -4.33
CA TYR A 240 16.98 -2.70 -4.33
C TYR A 240 16.28 -1.57 -5.10
N LEU A 241 16.41 -0.35 -4.63
CA LEU A 241 16.05 0.86 -5.37
C LEU A 241 16.78 2.08 -4.82
N ASP A 242 16.83 3.14 -5.61
CA ASP A 242 17.13 4.49 -5.15
C ASP A 242 15.79 5.26 -5.07
N VAL A 243 15.34 5.55 -3.84
CA VAL A 243 14.04 6.21 -3.60
C VAL A 243 13.96 7.59 -4.27
N THR A 244 15.10 8.22 -4.58
CA THR A 244 15.14 9.51 -5.28
C THR A 244 14.97 9.40 -6.79
N LYS A 245 15.11 8.20 -7.37
CA LYS A 245 15.08 7.97 -8.83
C LYS A 245 13.85 7.20 -9.28
N VAL A 246 13.38 6.25 -8.48
CA VAL A 246 12.25 5.39 -8.83
C VAL A 246 11.18 5.43 -7.77
N MET A 247 9.91 5.44 -8.21
CA MET A 247 8.76 5.40 -7.32
C MET A 247 8.60 3.99 -6.76
N PHE A 248 8.37 3.87 -5.45
CA PHE A 248 7.97 2.62 -4.81
C PHE A 248 6.47 2.58 -4.55
N SER A 249 5.83 1.50 -4.98
CA SER A 249 4.41 1.24 -4.67
C SER A 249 4.29 0.39 -3.41
N SER A 250 4.20 1.04 -2.24
CA SER A 250 4.02 0.35 -0.94
C SER A 250 2.69 -0.41 -0.83
N GLY A 251 1.69 -0.01 -1.60
CA GLY A 251 0.32 -0.52 -1.47
C GLY A 251 -0.03 -1.82 -2.21
N ASN A 252 0.92 -2.48 -2.87
CA ASN A 252 0.68 -3.70 -3.64
C ASN A 252 1.25 -4.96 -2.96
N VAL A 253 1.49 -4.89 -1.64
CA VAL A 253 2.16 -5.97 -0.88
C VAL A 253 1.38 -7.27 -0.97
N THR A 254 0.06 -7.25 -0.73
CA THR A 254 -0.79 -8.44 -0.75
C THR A 254 -0.78 -9.14 -2.10
N GLU A 255 -0.92 -8.38 -3.19
CA GLU A 255 -0.90 -8.93 -4.55
C GLU A 255 0.49 -9.46 -4.93
N ARG A 256 1.55 -8.76 -4.54
CA ARG A 256 2.92 -9.21 -4.73
C ARG A 256 3.20 -10.54 -4.03
N HIS A 257 2.67 -10.72 -2.80
CA HIS A 257 2.75 -11.97 -2.07
C HIS A 257 1.91 -13.06 -2.75
N ARG A 258 0.66 -12.76 -3.16
CA ARG A 258 -0.22 -13.70 -3.87
C ARG A 258 0.46 -14.26 -5.12
N ILE A 259 1.00 -13.38 -5.97
CA ILE A 259 1.74 -13.81 -7.18
C ILE A 259 2.96 -14.65 -6.82
N GLY A 260 3.72 -14.23 -5.78
CA GLY A 260 4.89 -14.99 -5.31
C GLY A 260 4.56 -16.37 -4.75
N ASP A 261 3.33 -16.61 -4.29
CA ASP A 261 2.89 -17.89 -3.71
C ASP A 261 2.24 -18.84 -4.74
N ILE A 262 2.03 -18.41 -6.00
CA ILE A 262 1.61 -19.28 -7.09
C ILE A 262 2.80 -20.15 -7.53
N ASP A 263 2.64 -21.46 -7.61
CA ASP A 263 3.65 -22.33 -8.23
C ASP A 263 3.70 -22.10 -9.75
N MET A 264 4.84 -21.63 -10.24
CA MET A 264 5.12 -21.37 -11.66
C MET A 264 6.30 -22.20 -12.15
N THR A 265 6.56 -23.34 -11.50
CA THR A 265 7.68 -24.23 -11.84
C THR A 265 7.60 -24.66 -13.30
N GLY A 266 8.65 -24.39 -14.06
CA GLY A 266 8.75 -24.72 -15.49
C GLY A 266 8.13 -23.67 -16.42
N GLU A 267 7.40 -22.70 -15.91
CA GLU A 267 6.77 -21.63 -16.72
C GLU A 267 7.78 -20.59 -17.21
N CYS A 268 7.57 -20.11 -18.44
CA CYS A 268 8.17 -18.91 -18.98
C CYS A 268 7.16 -17.77 -18.86
N ILE A 269 7.54 -16.66 -18.28
CA ILE A 269 6.64 -15.56 -17.95
C ILE A 269 7.10 -14.29 -18.66
N VAL A 270 6.15 -13.48 -19.11
CA VAL A 270 6.39 -12.11 -19.57
C VAL A 270 5.81 -11.15 -18.56
N ASP A 271 6.66 -10.28 -17.98
CA ASP A 271 6.24 -9.14 -17.18
C ASP A 271 6.31 -7.88 -18.04
N ALA A 272 5.14 -7.40 -18.47
CA ALA A 272 5.04 -6.31 -19.44
C ALA A 272 5.37 -4.92 -18.85
N PHE A 273 5.43 -4.80 -17.51
CA PHE A 273 5.63 -3.54 -16.77
C PHE A 273 6.45 -3.80 -15.50
N ALA A 274 7.68 -4.27 -15.68
CA ALA A 274 8.44 -4.87 -14.58
C ALA A 274 8.82 -3.91 -13.43
N GLY A 275 9.02 -2.62 -13.72
CA GLY A 275 9.50 -1.68 -12.72
C GLY A 275 10.82 -2.15 -12.12
N ILE A 276 10.94 -2.03 -10.81
CA ILE A 276 12.10 -2.54 -10.04
C ILE A 276 12.04 -4.06 -9.82
N GLY A 277 11.10 -4.75 -10.47
CA GLY A 277 10.87 -6.19 -10.29
C GLY A 277 9.80 -6.53 -9.27
N TYR A 278 8.78 -5.69 -9.11
CA TYR A 278 7.72 -5.90 -8.13
C TYR A 278 7.10 -7.29 -8.18
N TYR A 279 6.88 -7.81 -9.37
CA TYR A 279 6.32 -9.16 -9.61
C TYR A 279 7.38 -10.08 -10.20
N THR A 280 8.27 -9.57 -11.06
CA THR A 280 9.39 -10.33 -11.65
C THR A 280 10.22 -11.07 -10.60
N LEU A 281 10.66 -10.38 -9.54
CA LEU A 281 11.49 -11.00 -8.51
C LEU A 281 10.74 -12.06 -7.69
N PRO A 282 9.52 -11.81 -7.18
CA PRO A 282 8.70 -12.86 -6.56
C PRO A 282 8.45 -14.06 -7.45
N MET A 283 8.13 -13.87 -8.73
CA MET A 283 7.93 -14.96 -9.70
C MET A 283 9.19 -15.82 -9.86
N LEU A 284 10.38 -15.22 -9.87
CA LEU A 284 11.65 -15.94 -9.97
C LEU A 284 12.05 -16.63 -8.65
N VAL A 285 11.87 -15.96 -7.52
CA VAL A 285 12.41 -16.42 -6.22
C VAL A 285 11.45 -17.37 -5.51
N ARG A 286 10.17 -17.03 -5.46
CA ARG A 286 9.18 -17.77 -4.68
C ARG A 286 8.34 -18.72 -5.55
N SER A 287 7.82 -18.22 -6.66
CA SER A 287 7.03 -19.02 -7.60
C SER A 287 7.86 -20.01 -8.42
N ASN A 288 9.19 -19.92 -8.34
CA ASN A 288 10.13 -20.81 -9.04
C ASN A 288 9.96 -20.83 -10.57
N ALA A 289 9.59 -19.69 -11.17
CA ALA A 289 9.50 -19.56 -12.62
C ALA A 289 10.80 -20.00 -13.30
N LYS A 290 10.67 -20.70 -14.44
CA LYS A 290 11.82 -21.13 -15.23
C LYS A 290 12.55 -19.95 -15.86
N GLN A 291 11.81 -19.00 -16.40
CA GLN A 291 12.34 -17.82 -17.08
C GLN A 291 11.34 -16.65 -16.95
N VAL A 292 11.83 -15.45 -16.69
CA VAL A 292 11.02 -14.23 -16.79
C VAL A 292 11.63 -13.27 -17.80
N TYR A 293 10.82 -12.82 -18.74
CA TYR A 293 11.13 -11.74 -19.68
C TYR A 293 10.47 -10.46 -19.15
N ALA A 294 11.28 -9.52 -18.70
CA ALA A 294 10.85 -8.29 -18.04
C ALA A 294 10.98 -7.10 -18.98
N CYS A 295 9.86 -6.50 -19.38
CA CYS A 295 9.83 -5.28 -20.19
C CYS A 295 9.80 -4.07 -19.28
N GLU A 296 10.72 -3.13 -19.44
CA GLU A 296 10.81 -1.91 -18.63
C GLU A 296 11.38 -0.75 -19.45
N LEU A 297 10.75 0.42 -19.31
CA LEU A 297 11.11 1.63 -20.04
C LEU A 297 12.13 2.49 -19.26
N ASN A 298 12.00 2.56 -17.91
CA ASN A 298 12.81 3.42 -17.07
C ASN A 298 14.18 2.78 -16.78
N PRO A 299 15.29 3.39 -17.22
CA PRO A 299 16.62 2.84 -16.99
C PRO A 299 16.99 2.73 -15.49
N ASN A 300 16.46 3.61 -14.63
CA ASN A 300 16.68 3.51 -13.19
C ASN A 300 15.95 2.30 -12.58
N SER A 301 14.77 1.98 -13.08
CA SER A 301 14.04 0.77 -12.69
C SER A 301 14.76 -0.49 -13.15
N ILE A 302 15.32 -0.47 -14.36
CA ILE A 302 16.13 -1.58 -14.89
C ILE A 302 17.38 -1.81 -14.03
N GLN A 303 18.07 -0.74 -13.62
CA GLN A 303 19.22 -0.85 -12.71
C GLN A 303 18.78 -1.51 -11.37
N ALA A 304 17.66 -1.08 -10.83
CA ALA A 304 17.11 -1.62 -9.59
C ALA A 304 16.74 -3.12 -9.73
N LEU A 305 16.04 -3.48 -10.81
CA LEU A 305 15.67 -4.87 -11.12
C LEU A 305 16.91 -5.75 -11.28
N THR A 306 17.92 -5.26 -12.02
CA THR A 306 19.19 -5.99 -12.23
C THR A 306 19.87 -6.27 -10.89
N ARG A 307 20.00 -5.24 -10.05
CA ARG A 307 20.59 -5.40 -8.71
C ARG A 307 19.75 -6.34 -7.83
N GLY A 308 18.43 -6.23 -7.88
CA GLY A 308 17.52 -7.15 -7.17
C GLY A 308 17.71 -8.61 -7.61
N ALA A 309 17.87 -8.85 -8.91
CA ALA A 309 18.12 -10.19 -9.44
C ALA A 309 19.48 -10.76 -8.97
N GLU A 310 20.54 -9.94 -8.92
CA GLU A 310 21.83 -10.32 -8.36
C GLU A 310 21.73 -10.72 -6.88
N LEU A 311 21.06 -9.89 -6.07
CA LEU A 311 20.87 -10.12 -4.64
C LEU A 311 20.13 -11.44 -4.34
N ASN A 312 19.20 -11.82 -5.23
CA ASN A 312 18.43 -13.05 -5.14
C ASN A 312 19.07 -14.22 -5.90
N LYS A 313 20.18 -14.01 -6.63
CA LYS A 313 20.88 -15.04 -7.42
C LYS A 313 19.97 -15.69 -8.49
N VAL A 314 19.20 -14.87 -9.21
CA VAL A 314 18.25 -15.31 -10.24
C VAL A 314 18.52 -14.67 -11.61
N THR A 315 19.70 -14.09 -11.81
CA THR A 315 20.10 -13.41 -13.05
C THR A 315 20.11 -14.31 -14.28
N ASP A 316 20.39 -15.59 -14.10
CA ASP A 316 20.41 -16.62 -15.15
C ASP A 316 18.99 -16.95 -15.68
N ARG A 317 17.96 -16.62 -14.91
CA ARG A 317 16.54 -16.85 -15.26
C ARG A 317 15.77 -15.56 -15.58
N LEU A 318 16.49 -14.44 -15.74
CA LEU A 318 15.90 -13.13 -16.07
C LEU A 318 16.48 -12.62 -17.39
N THR A 319 15.57 -12.18 -18.28
CA THR A 319 15.93 -11.42 -19.47
C THR A 319 15.20 -10.08 -19.42
N ILE A 320 15.96 -8.98 -19.40
CA ILE A 320 15.40 -7.63 -19.37
C ILE A 320 15.36 -7.06 -20.79
N LEU A 321 14.19 -6.61 -21.22
CA LEU A 321 13.99 -5.91 -22.49
C LEU A 321 13.76 -4.43 -22.20
N HIS A 322 14.79 -3.61 -22.45
CA HIS A 322 14.70 -2.16 -22.30
C HIS A 322 13.95 -1.55 -23.46
N GLY A 323 12.89 -0.80 -23.18
CA GLY A 323 12.10 -0.04 -24.14
C GLY A 323 10.61 -0.07 -23.84
N ASP A 324 9.84 0.63 -24.68
CA ASP A 324 8.40 0.61 -24.64
C ASP A 324 7.87 -0.82 -24.86
N ASN A 325 6.87 -1.22 -24.10
CA ASN A 325 6.27 -2.56 -24.26
C ASN A 325 5.58 -2.76 -25.61
N GLN A 326 5.13 -1.69 -26.26
CA GLN A 326 4.64 -1.76 -27.64
C GLN A 326 5.72 -2.20 -28.64
N GLU A 327 6.99 -2.00 -28.33
CA GLU A 327 8.13 -2.41 -29.15
C GLU A 327 8.81 -3.70 -28.67
N THR A 328 8.72 -3.98 -27.36
CA THR A 328 9.40 -5.13 -26.77
C THR A 328 8.54 -6.40 -26.80
N LEU A 329 7.24 -6.31 -26.51
CA LEU A 329 6.34 -7.46 -26.54
C LEU A 329 6.22 -8.15 -27.90
N PRO A 330 6.21 -7.46 -29.07
CA PRO A 330 6.21 -8.13 -30.36
C PRO A 330 7.40 -9.07 -30.60
N LYS A 331 8.50 -8.91 -29.85
CA LYS A 331 9.69 -9.79 -29.90
C LYS A 331 9.52 -11.08 -29.10
N LEU A 332 8.45 -11.16 -28.28
CA LEU A 332 8.17 -12.25 -27.35
C LEU A 332 6.93 -13.09 -27.75
N ARG A 333 6.68 -13.19 -29.06
CA ARG A 333 5.54 -14.00 -29.55
C ARG A 333 5.72 -15.48 -29.22
N ASN A 334 4.67 -16.14 -28.77
CA ASN A 334 4.57 -17.58 -28.50
C ASN A 334 5.63 -18.11 -27.49
N VAL A 335 6.07 -17.30 -26.53
CA VAL A 335 7.08 -17.72 -25.52
C VAL A 335 6.50 -17.95 -24.13
N ALA A 336 5.37 -17.32 -23.80
CA ALA A 336 4.88 -17.21 -22.44
C ALA A 336 3.82 -18.27 -22.10
N ASP A 337 3.96 -18.86 -20.91
CA ASP A 337 2.90 -19.61 -20.25
C ASP A 337 1.99 -18.63 -19.47
N ARG A 338 2.52 -17.43 -19.15
CA ARG A 338 1.85 -16.40 -18.35
C ARG A 338 2.33 -15.02 -18.73
N VAL A 339 1.40 -14.05 -18.81
CA VAL A 339 1.74 -12.63 -19.00
C VAL A 339 1.17 -11.81 -17.85
N HIS A 340 2.02 -11.01 -17.23
CA HIS A 340 1.66 -10.10 -16.14
C HIS A 340 1.63 -8.65 -16.63
N LEU A 341 0.49 -7.96 -16.41
CA LEU A 341 0.26 -6.60 -16.87
C LEU A 341 0.02 -5.67 -15.66
N GLY A 342 1.07 -5.46 -14.88
CA GLY A 342 1.07 -4.79 -13.58
C GLY A 342 1.07 -3.27 -13.63
N ILE A 343 0.29 -2.63 -14.50
CA ILE A 343 0.21 -1.17 -14.59
C ILE A 343 -1.20 -0.65 -14.25
N LEU A 344 -1.25 0.54 -13.64
CA LEU A 344 -2.47 1.27 -13.31
C LEU A 344 -2.48 2.63 -14.04
N PRO A 345 -3.62 3.20 -14.41
CA PRO A 345 -4.99 2.72 -14.10
C PRO A 345 -5.48 1.56 -14.96
N SER A 346 -4.90 1.31 -16.13
CA SER A 346 -5.29 0.24 -17.04
C SER A 346 -4.12 -0.16 -17.94
N SER A 347 -4.06 -1.45 -18.31
CA SER A 347 -3.12 -2.01 -19.28
C SER A 347 -3.77 -2.31 -20.65
N GLU A 348 -4.99 -1.84 -20.88
CA GLU A 348 -5.82 -2.17 -22.04
C GLU A 348 -5.12 -2.04 -23.42
N PRO A 349 -4.33 -0.96 -23.68
CA PRO A 349 -3.60 -0.85 -24.95
C PRO A 349 -2.61 -2.00 -25.23
N THR A 350 -2.26 -2.77 -24.20
CA THR A 350 -1.24 -3.82 -24.27
C THR A 350 -1.87 -5.24 -24.34
N TRP A 351 -3.18 -5.39 -24.14
CA TRP A 351 -3.82 -6.71 -24.03
C TRP A 351 -3.61 -7.60 -25.24
N ARG A 352 -3.75 -7.05 -26.45
CA ARG A 352 -3.54 -7.81 -27.70
C ARG A 352 -2.11 -8.35 -27.81
N LEU A 353 -1.13 -7.49 -27.51
CA LEU A 353 0.27 -7.90 -27.52
C LEU A 353 0.56 -8.96 -26.44
N ALA A 354 -0.12 -8.88 -25.30
CA ALA A 354 -0.01 -9.87 -24.24
C ALA A 354 -0.55 -11.25 -24.68
N VAL A 355 -1.68 -11.26 -25.39
CA VAL A 355 -2.23 -12.50 -26.01
C VAL A 355 -1.23 -13.08 -27.01
N ASP A 356 -0.63 -12.26 -27.88
CA ASP A 356 0.38 -12.70 -28.85
C ASP A 356 1.64 -13.31 -28.20
N CYS A 357 1.96 -12.92 -26.97
CA CYS A 357 3.09 -13.48 -26.23
C CYS A 357 2.82 -14.90 -25.73
N LEU A 358 1.56 -15.30 -25.55
CA LEU A 358 1.21 -16.63 -25.06
C LEU A 358 1.62 -17.71 -26.04
N LYS A 359 2.03 -18.87 -25.53
CA LYS A 359 2.28 -20.07 -26.33
C LYS A 359 1.01 -20.52 -27.01
N ASN A 360 1.13 -21.24 -28.12
CA ASN A 360 -0.02 -21.81 -28.83
C ASN A 360 -0.85 -22.78 -27.97
N SER A 361 -0.29 -23.29 -26.88
CA SER A 361 -1.00 -24.12 -25.90
C SER A 361 -1.88 -23.30 -24.94
N GLY A 362 -1.96 -21.99 -25.13
CA GLY A 362 -2.64 -21.10 -24.21
C GLY A 362 -1.76 -20.66 -23.03
N GLY A 363 -2.40 -20.00 -22.05
CA GLY A 363 -1.73 -19.49 -20.88
C GLY A 363 -2.63 -18.63 -19.99
N ILE A 364 -2.01 -17.83 -19.12
CA ILE A 364 -2.73 -16.99 -18.16
C ILE A 364 -2.32 -15.53 -18.34
N LEU A 365 -3.29 -14.62 -18.30
CA LEU A 365 -3.08 -13.18 -18.19
C LEU A 365 -3.44 -12.69 -16.79
N HIS A 366 -2.58 -11.88 -16.17
CA HIS A 366 -2.86 -11.13 -14.94
C HIS A 366 -3.07 -9.66 -15.31
N LEU A 367 -4.31 -9.18 -15.27
CA LEU A 367 -4.68 -7.83 -15.70
C LEU A 367 -4.92 -6.94 -14.47
N HIS A 368 -4.09 -5.94 -14.27
CA HIS A 368 -4.26 -4.94 -13.22
C HIS A 368 -5.05 -3.73 -13.73
N MET A 369 -5.98 -3.24 -12.92
CA MET A 369 -6.78 -2.06 -13.24
C MET A 369 -7.34 -1.37 -12.01
N ASN A 370 -7.70 -0.10 -12.16
CA ASN A 370 -8.48 0.65 -11.18
C ASN A 370 -9.91 0.76 -11.67
N LEU A 371 -10.87 0.24 -10.89
CA LEU A 371 -12.29 0.18 -11.22
C LEU A 371 -13.14 0.75 -10.10
N ASN A 372 -14.31 1.29 -10.46
CA ASN A 372 -15.37 1.50 -9.48
C ASN A 372 -15.80 0.13 -8.94
N ASP A 373 -15.91 -0.03 -7.61
CA ASP A 373 -16.22 -1.33 -6.99
C ASP A 373 -17.55 -1.91 -7.48
N SER A 374 -18.53 -1.07 -7.83
CA SER A 374 -19.81 -1.48 -8.43
C SER A 374 -19.72 -1.94 -9.89
N GLU A 375 -18.62 -1.67 -10.58
CA GLU A 375 -18.45 -1.98 -12.01
C GLU A 375 -17.56 -3.20 -12.26
N ILE A 376 -17.03 -3.83 -11.21
CA ILE A 376 -16.07 -4.94 -11.33
C ILE A 376 -16.64 -6.07 -12.22
N ASP A 377 -17.87 -6.50 -11.98
CA ASP A 377 -18.46 -7.62 -12.73
C ASP A 377 -18.69 -7.27 -14.21
N SER A 378 -19.21 -6.06 -14.48
CA SER A 378 -19.45 -5.60 -15.85
C SER A 378 -18.14 -5.39 -16.62
N PHE A 379 -17.14 -4.85 -15.96
CA PHE A 379 -15.83 -4.65 -16.58
C PHE A 379 -15.07 -5.97 -16.77
N THR A 380 -15.20 -6.92 -15.83
CA THR A 380 -14.67 -8.28 -16.00
C THR A 380 -15.23 -8.94 -17.26
N LYS A 381 -16.53 -8.82 -17.48
CA LYS A 381 -17.18 -9.31 -18.71
C LYS A 381 -16.61 -8.61 -19.94
N TYR A 382 -16.50 -7.28 -19.91
CA TYR A 382 -15.90 -6.50 -21.00
C TYR A 382 -14.47 -6.99 -21.34
N CYS A 383 -13.61 -7.20 -20.32
CA CYS A 383 -12.26 -7.72 -20.53
C CYS A 383 -12.28 -9.09 -21.25
N ILE A 384 -13.13 -10.00 -20.78
CA ILE A 384 -13.28 -11.33 -21.39
C ILE A 384 -13.74 -11.21 -22.84
N ASP A 385 -14.77 -10.38 -23.10
CA ASP A 385 -15.32 -10.20 -24.45
C ASP A 385 -14.27 -9.64 -25.42
N VAL A 386 -13.52 -8.56 -25.01
CA VAL A 386 -12.49 -7.94 -25.85
C VAL A 386 -11.30 -8.89 -26.11
N ILE A 387 -10.86 -9.60 -25.07
CA ILE A 387 -9.72 -10.54 -25.22
C ILE A 387 -10.13 -11.76 -26.02
N SER A 388 -11.35 -12.29 -25.81
CA SER A 388 -11.90 -13.40 -26.60
C SER A 388 -12.02 -13.05 -28.07
N ASP A 389 -12.56 -11.86 -28.38
CA ASP A 389 -12.71 -11.41 -29.77
C ASP A 389 -11.35 -11.38 -30.48
N TYR A 390 -10.31 -10.88 -29.83
CA TYR A 390 -8.95 -10.89 -30.38
C TYR A 390 -8.36 -12.30 -30.46
N ALA A 391 -8.43 -13.07 -29.39
CA ALA A 391 -7.80 -14.39 -29.26
C ALA A 391 -8.38 -15.40 -30.29
N LEU A 392 -9.70 -15.37 -30.48
CA LEU A 392 -10.39 -16.27 -31.41
C LEU A 392 -10.25 -15.87 -32.90
N GLN A 393 -10.07 -14.57 -33.18
CA GLN A 393 -9.98 -14.09 -34.58
C GLN A 393 -8.54 -14.03 -35.11
N HIS A 394 -7.55 -13.80 -34.23
CA HIS A 394 -6.15 -13.52 -34.61
C HIS A 394 -5.16 -14.57 -34.12
N CYS A 395 -5.57 -15.45 -33.23
CA CYS A 395 -4.78 -16.52 -32.65
C CYS A 395 -5.57 -17.83 -32.72
N ASP A 396 -4.91 -18.97 -32.68
CA ASP A 396 -5.57 -20.30 -32.74
C ASP A 396 -6.11 -20.75 -31.37
N PHE A 397 -6.64 -19.81 -30.57
CA PHE A 397 -7.24 -20.11 -29.26
C PHE A 397 -8.74 -20.39 -29.38
N SER A 398 -9.26 -21.22 -28.48
CA SER A 398 -10.65 -21.70 -28.49
C SER A 398 -11.52 -21.07 -27.41
N SER A 399 -10.91 -20.58 -26.32
CA SER A 399 -11.69 -20.02 -25.19
C SER A 399 -10.89 -19.03 -24.36
N VAL A 400 -11.61 -18.11 -23.69
CA VAL A 400 -11.11 -17.24 -22.63
C VAL A 400 -12.04 -17.36 -21.44
N SER A 401 -11.48 -17.64 -20.26
CA SER A 401 -12.25 -17.82 -19.03
C SER A 401 -11.63 -17.10 -17.84
N LEU A 402 -12.47 -16.65 -16.91
CA LEU A 402 -12.05 -16.05 -15.66
C LEU A 402 -11.63 -17.14 -14.67
N LEU A 403 -10.42 -17.06 -14.14
CA LEU A 403 -9.94 -17.92 -13.06
C LEU A 403 -10.14 -17.29 -11.68
N HIS A 404 -9.82 -15.99 -11.56
CA HIS A 404 -9.80 -15.30 -10.26
C HIS A 404 -10.00 -13.81 -10.43
N VAL A 405 -10.61 -13.19 -9.41
CA VAL A 405 -10.71 -11.73 -9.24
C VAL A 405 -10.11 -11.38 -7.90
N GLU A 406 -8.98 -10.68 -7.89
CA GLU A 406 -8.34 -10.18 -6.68
C GLU A 406 -8.70 -8.72 -6.44
N LYS A 407 -9.26 -8.41 -5.27
CA LYS A 407 -9.55 -7.04 -4.81
C LYS A 407 -8.42 -6.55 -3.91
N VAL A 408 -7.37 -6.01 -4.50
CA VAL A 408 -6.10 -5.73 -3.82
C VAL A 408 -6.25 -4.67 -2.72
N LYS A 409 -6.75 -3.49 -3.05
CA LYS A 409 -6.91 -2.36 -2.11
C LYS A 409 -7.84 -1.29 -2.65
N TRP A 410 -8.30 -0.41 -1.77
CA TRP A 410 -8.89 0.86 -2.17
C TRP A 410 -7.81 1.80 -2.72
N TYR A 411 -7.98 2.27 -3.93
CA TYR A 411 -7.09 3.25 -4.58
C TYR A 411 -7.55 4.68 -4.27
N ALA A 412 -8.86 4.90 -4.29
CA ALA A 412 -9.55 6.13 -3.93
C ALA A 412 -10.96 5.77 -3.42
N PRO A 413 -11.75 6.71 -2.86
CA PRO A 413 -13.14 6.45 -2.53
C PRO A 413 -13.89 5.83 -3.71
N HIS A 414 -14.51 4.68 -3.48
CA HIS A 414 -15.23 3.87 -4.48
C HIS A 414 -14.37 3.29 -5.64
N ILE A 415 -13.08 3.59 -5.72
CA ILE A 415 -12.17 3.04 -6.74
C ILE A 415 -11.29 1.99 -6.09
N ARG A 416 -11.32 0.80 -6.63
CA ARG A 416 -10.55 -0.36 -6.17
C ARG A 416 -9.49 -0.76 -7.18
N HIS A 417 -8.29 -1.06 -6.72
CA HIS A 417 -7.31 -1.79 -7.50
C HIS A 417 -7.74 -3.26 -7.55
N VAL A 418 -7.98 -3.76 -8.75
CA VAL A 418 -8.43 -5.13 -9.03
C VAL A 418 -7.44 -5.82 -9.94
N VAL A 419 -7.27 -7.14 -9.77
CA VAL A 419 -6.54 -7.99 -10.71
C VAL A 419 -7.45 -9.10 -11.20
N LEU A 420 -7.51 -9.29 -12.52
CA LEU A 420 -8.22 -10.39 -13.15
C LEU A 420 -7.21 -11.42 -13.65
N ASP A 421 -7.35 -12.67 -13.23
CA ASP A 421 -6.60 -13.78 -13.79
C ASP A 421 -7.47 -14.45 -14.84
N LEU A 422 -7.08 -14.32 -16.11
CA LEU A 422 -7.79 -14.91 -17.26
C LEU A 422 -6.99 -16.06 -17.86
N ARG A 423 -7.66 -17.19 -18.08
CA ARG A 423 -7.11 -18.33 -18.83
C ARG A 423 -7.51 -18.24 -20.29
N ILE A 424 -6.55 -18.47 -21.16
CA ILE A 424 -6.71 -18.52 -22.63
C ILE A 424 -6.27 -19.91 -23.08
N GLU A 425 -7.12 -20.61 -23.83
CA GLU A 425 -6.90 -22.00 -24.32
C GLU A 425 -7.20 -22.14 -25.79
#